data_62ff485ec5f52409cb80d7482a25a32a
#
_entry.id   62ff485ec5f52409cb80d7482a25a32a
#
_cell.length_a   1.000
_cell.length_b   1.000
_cell.length_c   1.000
_cell.angle_alpha   90.00
_cell.angle_beta   90.00
_cell.angle_gamma   90.00
#
_symmetry.space_group_name_H-M   'P 1'
#
loop_
_entity.id
_entity.type
_entity.pdbx_description
1 polymer ?
#
loop_
_entity_poly.entity_id
_entity_poly.type
_entity_poly.pdbx_seq_one_letter_code
_entity_poly.pdbx_strand_id
1 'polypeptide(L)'
;DRNSMLYRKGGSWVIVGTSSIPKAGGGNLKSIIRIKIDPQAEYQQIFKEGWRFMRDYLYVDNVHGAPWDDVYEWYSPWVKHVRHRSDMNYVIDILSGEVAIGHSYVAGGDMPDIDRVATGLLGADFEIENGHYRIKKIYTSESWNPNLQAPLAVPGLGVKEGDYILSINGQTLTAEDNIYHLLEETTGRQTRLQISNSTNAADAKTIVVKPISSEYQLRTFDWVENNRRKVDKDSD
;
A
#
# COMPACT_ATOMS: atom_id res chain seq x y z
N ASP A 1 12.19 -17.84 -43.56
CA ASP A 1 13.44 -17.13 -43.89
C ASP A 1 14.52 -17.56 -42.87
N ARG A 2 15.61 -18.18 -43.39
CA ARG A 2 16.74 -18.59 -42.53
C ARG A 2 17.73 -17.45 -42.28
N ASN A 3 17.49 -16.27 -42.85
CA ASN A 3 18.40 -15.12 -42.82
C ASN A 3 18.07 -14.15 -41.67
N SER A 4 16.96 -14.36 -40.94
CA SER A 4 16.52 -13.50 -39.85
C SER A 4 16.10 -14.33 -38.66
N MET A 5 16.36 -13.80 -37.44
CA MET A 5 15.96 -14.37 -36.19
C MET A 5 15.11 -13.34 -35.39
N LEU A 6 13.92 -13.79 -34.95
CA LEU A 6 13.08 -13.04 -34.03
C LEU A 6 13.30 -13.58 -32.60
N TYR A 7 13.58 -12.71 -31.64
CA TYR A 7 13.69 -13.08 -30.26
C TYR A 7 13.16 -11.97 -29.33
N ARG A 8 12.91 -12.33 -28.08
CA ARG A 8 12.48 -11.38 -27.03
C ARG A 8 13.59 -11.23 -25.98
N LYS A 9 13.93 -9.99 -25.67
CA LYS A 9 14.90 -9.66 -24.61
C LYS A 9 14.41 -8.44 -23.82
N GLY A 10 14.34 -8.59 -22.50
CA GLY A 10 13.94 -7.48 -21.61
C GLY A 10 12.60 -6.82 -21.98
N GLY A 11 11.60 -7.60 -22.40
CA GLY A 11 10.29 -7.07 -22.80
C GLY A 11 10.21 -6.59 -24.25
N SER A 12 11.33 -6.38 -24.94
CA SER A 12 11.36 -5.90 -26.32
C SER A 12 11.49 -7.06 -27.32
N TRP A 13 10.78 -6.97 -28.44
CA TRP A 13 10.97 -7.87 -29.58
C TRP A 13 12.06 -7.34 -30.49
N VAL A 14 12.89 -8.24 -31.00
CA VAL A 14 14.08 -7.92 -31.78
C VAL A 14 14.12 -8.81 -33.01
N ILE A 15 14.31 -8.23 -34.21
CA ILE A 15 14.62 -8.97 -35.43
C ILE A 15 16.04 -8.60 -35.87
N VAL A 16 16.87 -9.60 -36.07
CA VAL A 16 18.27 -9.44 -36.53
C VAL A 16 18.59 -10.41 -37.62
N GLY A 17 19.54 -10.03 -38.48
CA GLY A 17 20.12 -10.96 -39.43
C GLY A 17 20.94 -12.06 -38.75
N THR A 18 20.94 -13.25 -39.32
CA THR A 18 21.69 -14.41 -38.80
C THR A 18 23.12 -14.47 -39.28
N SER A 19 23.49 -13.61 -40.23
CA SER A 19 24.83 -13.60 -40.88
C SER A 19 25.89 -12.78 -40.15
N SER A 20 25.50 -11.97 -39.16
CA SER A 20 26.42 -11.12 -38.43
C SER A 20 25.94 -10.87 -36.98
N ILE A 21 26.88 -10.54 -36.08
CA ILE A 21 26.54 -10.17 -34.70
C ILE A 21 25.83 -8.80 -34.72
N PRO A 22 24.61 -8.70 -34.19
CA PRO A 22 23.87 -7.44 -34.16
C PRO A 22 24.55 -6.42 -33.25
N LYS A 23 24.52 -5.15 -33.64
CA LYS A 23 24.95 -4.05 -32.77
C LYS A 23 24.02 -3.93 -31.55
N ALA A 24 24.54 -3.45 -30.46
CA ALA A 24 23.74 -3.21 -29.25
C ALA A 24 22.54 -2.30 -29.58
N GLY A 25 21.32 -2.76 -29.24
CA GLY A 25 20.07 -2.07 -29.55
C GLY A 25 19.60 -2.17 -31.00
N GLY A 26 20.38 -2.80 -31.88
CA GLY A 26 19.97 -3.01 -33.30
C GLY A 26 18.83 -4.01 -33.40
N GLY A 27 17.92 -3.75 -34.35
CA GLY A 27 16.80 -4.64 -34.64
C GLY A 27 15.62 -4.61 -33.67
N ASN A 28 15.62 -3.72 -32.69
CA ASN A 28 14.47 -3.54 -31.79
C ASN A 28 13.23 -3.12 -32.59
N LEU A 29 12.16 -3.90 -32.44
CA LEU A 29 10.87 -3.58 -33.03
C LEU A 29 10.14 -2.59 -32.11
N LYS A 30 9.81 -1.43 -32.68
CA LYS A 30 8.91 -0.47 -32.07
C LYS A 30 7.59 -0.55 -32.83
N SER A 31 6.56 -1.05 -32.19
CA SER A 31 5.20 -0.98 -32.73
C SER A 31 4.31 -0.21 -31.78
N ILE A 32 3.62 0.78 -32.29
CA ILE A 32 2.57 1.50 -31.58
C ILE A 32 1.27 1.10 -32.25
N ILE A 33 0.47 0.33 -31.54
CA ILE A 33 -0.86 -0.07 -31.98
C ILE A 33 -1.86 0.78 -31.18
N ARG A 34 -2.70 1.50 -31.89
CA ARG A 34 -3.82 2.23 -31.30
C ARG A 34 -5.07 1.39 -31.45
N ILE A 35 -5.72 1.09 -30.35
CA ILE A 35 -7.00 0.38 -30.31
C ILE A 35 -8.04 1.27 -29.65
N LYS A 36 -9.29 1.11 -30.05
CA LYS A 36 -10.44 1.71 -29.38
C LYS A 36 -11.04 0.65 -28.47
N ILE A 37 -11.11 0.95 -27.20
CA ILE A 37 -11.68 0.06 -26.17
C ILE A 37 -13.03 0.63 -25.75
N ASP A 38 -14.03 -0.24 -25.57
CA ASP A 38 -15.25 0.02 -24.84
C ASP A 38 -15.12 -0.64 -23.46
N PRO A 39 -14.86 0.13 -22.38
CA PRO A 39 -14.62 -0.44 -21.07
C PRO A 39 -15.76 -1.31 -20.54
N GLN A 40 -17.03 -0.95 -20.83
CA GLN A 40 -18.16 -1.73 -20.37
C GLN A 40 -18.25 -3.09 -21.06
N ALA A 41 -18.04 -3.13 -22.37
CA ALA A 41 -17.99 -4.39 -23.10
C ALA A 41 -16.79 -5.25 -22.66
N GLU A 42 -15.66 -4.63 -22.44
CA GLU A 42 -14.46 -5.30 -21.92
C GLU A 42 -14.69 -5.90 -20.52
N TYR A 43 -15.30 -5.16 -19.59
CA TYR A 43 -15.58 -5.66 -18.26
C TYR A 43 -16.56 -6.84 -18.27
N GLN A 44 -17.55 -6.82 -19.14
CA GLN A 44 -18.43 -7.97 -19.32
C GLN A 44 -17.68 -9.21 -19.81
N GLN A 45 -16.77 -9.02 -20.75
CA GLN A 45 -15.94 -10.13 -21.23
C GLN A 45 -14.98 -10.63 -20.16
N ILE A 46 -14.31 -9.74 -19.43
CA ILE A 46 -13.39 -10.10 -18.32
C ILE A 46 -14.13 -10.93 -17.26
N PHE A 47 -15.33 -10.51 -16.87
CA PHE A 47 -16.14 -11.26 -15.92
C PHE A 47 -16.48 -12.66 -16.43
N LYS A 48 -16.97 -12.74 -17.68
CA LYS A 48 -17.32 -14.02 -18.31
C LYS A 48 -16.11 -14.95 -18.44
N GLU A 49 -14.94 -14.42 -18.83
CA GLU A 49 -13.72 -15.21 -18.92
C GLU A 49 -13.19 -15.64 -17.55
N GLY A 50 -13.32 -14.80 -16.52
CA GLY A 50 -13.01 -15.19 -15.12
C GLY A 50 -13.88 -16.34 -14.64
N TRP A 51 -15.20 -16.25 -14.86
CA TRP A 51 -16.13 -17.33 -14.55
C TRP A 51 -15.83 -18.63 -15.32
N ARG A 52 -15.56 -18.52 -16.64
CA ARG A 52 -15.19 -19.66 -17.48
C ARG A 52 -13.85 -20.28 -17.04
N PHE A 53 -12.86 -19.46 -16.72
CA PHE A 53 -11.56 -19.93 -16.30
C PHE A 53 -11.66 -20.81 -15.05
N MET A 54 -12.44 -20.41 -14.06
CA MET A 54 -12.69 -21.21 -12.87
C MET A 54 -13.38 -22.51 -13.21
N ARG A 55 -14.42 -22.49 -14.05
CA ARG A 55 -15.15 -23.67 -14.50
C ARG A 55 -14.24 -24.66 -15.23
N ASP A 56 -13.40 -24.16 -16.16
CA ASP A 56 -12.69 -24.99 -17.12
C ASP A 56 -11.33 -25.49 -16.58
N TYR A 57 -10.76 -24.82 -15.58
CA TYR A 57 -9.40 -25.10 -15.09
C TYR A 57 -9.30 -25.42 -13.60
N LEU A 58 -10.41 -25.42 -12.87
CA LEU A 58 -10.38 -25.90 -11.49
C LEU A 58 -10.02 -27.39 -11.46
N TYR A 59 -9.29 -27.84 -10.45
CA TYR A 59 -8.85 -29.22 -10.30
C TYR A 59 -9.98 -30.26 -10.05
N VAL A 60 -11.22 -29.78 -9.83
CA VAL A 60 -12.43 -30.59 -9.72
C VAL A 60 -13.50 -30.09 -10.69
N ASP A 61 -14.06 -30.97 -11.49
CA ASP A 61 -14.97 -30.64 -12.58
C ASP A 61 -16.30 -30.01 -12.09
N ASN A 62 -16.73 -30.34 -10.89
CA ASN A 62 -18.00 -29.87 -10.33
C ASN A 62 -17.87 -28.59 -9.49
N VAL A 63 -16.74 -27.90 -9.54
CA VAL A 63 -16.48 -26.65 -8.79
C VAL A 63 -16.87 -26.79 -7.31
N HIS A 64 -16.49 -27.90 -6.66
CA HIS A 64 -16.86 -28.28 -5.29
C HIS A 64 -18.37 -28.34 -5.02
N GLY A 65 -19.17 -28.55 -6.05
CA GLY A 65 -20.64 -28.61 -5.95
C GLY A 65 -21.32 -27.24 -5.95
N ALA A 66 -20.58 -26.17 -6.22
CA ALA A 66 -21.19 -24.85 -6.41
C ALA A 66 -22.12 -24.87 -7.64
N PRO A 67 -23.32 -24.24 -7.58
CA PRO A 67 -24.20 -24.13 -8.72
C PRO A 67 -23.66 -23.08 -9.70
N TRP A 68 -22.65 -23.47 -10.48
CA TRP A 68 -21.76 -22.54 -11.15
C TRP A 68 -22.43 -21.66 -12.21
N ASP A 69 -23.49 -22.15 -12.85
CA ASP A 69 -24.31 -21.37 -13.77
C ASP A 69 -25.14 -20.33 -13.01
N ASP A 70 -25.72 -20.69 -11.86
CA ASP A 70 -26.43 -19.75 -11.03
C ASP A 70 -25.51 -18.66 -10.46
N VAL A 71 -24.26 -19.02 -10.12
CA VAL A 71 -23.23 -18.07 -9.68
C VAL A 71 -22.97 -17.01 -10.75
N TYR A 72 -22.94 -17.38 -12.02
CA TYR A 72 -22.86 -16.41 -13.12
C TYR A 72 -24.04 -15.43 -13.09
N GLU A 73 -25.26 -15.95 -12.96
CA GLU A 73 -26.46 -15.14 -12.96
C GLU A 73 -26.56 -14.21 -11.73
N TRP A 74 -26.03 -14.61 -10.59
CA TRP A 74 -26.01 -13.78 -9.38
C TRP A 74 -25.10 -12.57 -9.50
N TYR A 75 -23.94 -12.73 -10.13
CA TYR A 75 -22.91 -11.68 -10.14
C TYR A 75 -22.80 -10.91 -11.45
N SER A 76 -23.22 -11.47 -12.59
CA SER A 76 -23.16 -10.76 -13.88
C SER A 76 -23.92 -9.42 -13.88
N PRO A 77 -25.06 -9.24 -13.16
CA PRO A 77 -25.73 -7.94 -13.10
C PRO A 77 -24.89 -6.83 -12.43
N TRP A 78 -23.87 -7.18 -11.63
CA TRP A 78 -23.02 -6.21 -10.95
C TRP A 78 -22.06 -5.52 -11.92
N VAL A 79 -21.68 -6.20 -13.00
CA VAL A 79 -20.71 -5.71 -13.98
C VAL A 79 -21.14 -4.39 -14.63
N LYS A 80 -22.42 -4.15 -14.82
CA LYS A 80 -22.93 -2.87 -15.34
C LYS A 80 -22.61 -1.67 -14.43
N HIS A 81 -22.32 -1.91 -13.16
CA HIS A 81 -21.99 -0.88 -12.18
C HIS A 81 -20.48 -0.66 -12.04
N VAL A 82 -19.66 -1.54 -12.61
CA VAL A 82 -18.19 -1.42 -12.63
C VAL A 82 -17.80 -0.16 -13.41
N ARG A 83 -16.98 0.67 -12.81
CA ARG A 83 -16.45 1.91 -13.40
C ARG A 83 -14.93 1.95 -13.48
N HIS A 84 -14.27 1.12 -12.70
CA HIS A 84 -12.83 1.06 -12.57
C HIS A 84 -12.35 -0.40 -12.52
N ARG A 85 -11.10 -0.65 -12.90
CA ARG A 85 -10.53 -2.01 -12.87
C ARG A 85 -10.52 -2.62 -11.47
N SER A 86 -10.37 -1.82 -10.42
CA SER A 86 -10.47 -2.31 -9.04
C SER A 86 -11.86 -2.84 -8.70
N ASP A 87 -12.92 -2.19 -9.23
CA ASP A 87 -14.29 -2.69 -9.04
C ASP A 87 -14.46 -4.06 -9.70
N MET A 88 -13.89 -4.21 -10.91
CA MET A 88 -13.92 -5.49 -11.62
C MET A 88 -13.18 -6.59 -10.86
N ASN A 89 -12.01 -6.27 -10.32
CA ASN A 89 -11.24 -7.20 -9.51
C ASN A 89 -12.04 -7.61 -8.27
N TYR A 90 -12.72 -6.67 -7.61
CA TYR A 90 -13.58 -6.94 -6.46
C TYR A 90 -14.75 -7.89 -6.83
N VAL A 91 -15.43 -7.66 -7.96
CA VAL A 91 -16.52 -8.55 -8.41
C VAL A 91 -16.02 -9.96 -8.70
N ILE A 92 -14.85 -10.09 -9.34
CA ILE A 92 -14.25 -11.42 -9.60
C ILE A 92 -13.79 -12.07 -8.28
N ASP A 93 -13.27 -11.29 -7.34
CA ASP A 93 -12.83 -11.81 -6.04
C ASP A 93 -14.00 -12.42 -5.26
N ILE A 94 -15.14 -11.72 -5.22
CA ILE A 94 -16.37 -12.25 -4.63
C ILE A 94 -16.84 -13.52 -5.36
N LEU A 95 -16.87 -13.49 -6.70
CA LEU A 95 -17.18 -14.67 -7.51
C LEU A 95 -16.27 -15.85 -7.16
N SER A 96 -14.99 -15.59 -6.96
CA SER A 96 -14.00 -16.61 -6.59
C SER A 96 -14.28 -17.24 -5.23
N GLY A 97 -14.93 -16.52 -4.32
CA GLY A 97 -15.33 -17.01 -3.01
C GLY A 97 -16.33 -18.19 -3.09
N GLU A 98 -17.16 -18.23 -4.13
CA GLU A 98 -18.15 -19.31 -4.33
C GLU A 98 -17.49 -20.67 -4.65
N VAL A 99 -16.23 -20.65 -5.07
CA VAL A 99 -15.44 -21.88 -5.29
C VAL A 99 -15.06 -22.58 -3.96
N ALA A 100 -15.19 -21.86 -2.84
CA ALA A 100 -14.88 -22.34 -1.48
C ALA A 100 -13.45 -22.88 -1.32
N ILE A 101 -12.48 -22.25 -1.97
CA ILE A 101 -11.05 -22.58 -1.83
C ILE A 101 -10.35 -21.40 -1.15
N GLY A 102 -9.49 -21.70 -0.17
CA GLY A 102 -8.57 -20.72 0.40
C GLY A 102 -7.51 -20.30 -0.62
N HIS A 103 -6.98 -19.07 -0.46
CA HIS A 103 -5.91 -18.53 -1.29
C HIS A 103 -6.29 -18.25 -2.76
N SER A 104 -7.53 -17.85 -3.02
CA SER A 104 -7.92 -17.25 -4.30
C SER A 104 -7.61 -15.76 -4.26
N TYR A 105 -6.90 -15.26 -5.27
CA TYR A 105 -6.49 -13.85 -5.35
C TYR A 105 -6.76 -13.29 -6.73
N VAL A 106 -7.30 -12.08 -6.78
CA VAL A 106 -7.52 -11.32 -8.00
C VAL A 106 -6.75 -10.01 -7.94
N ALA A 107 -5.89 -9.75 -8.91
CA ALA A 107 -5.07 -8.54 -8.93
C ALA A 107 -4.70 -8.15 -10.37
N GLY A 108 -4.11 -6.95 -10.52
CA GLY A 108 -3.59 -6.46 -11.79
C GLY A 108 -4.65 -5.84 -12.69
N GLY A 109 -4.32 -5.71 -13.97
CA GLY A 109 -5.09 -5.01 -14.99
C GLY A 109 -4.68 -3.54 -15.12
N ASP A 110 -5.40 -2.83 -15.99
CA ASP A 110 -5.13 -1.42 -16.26
C ASP A 110 -5.61 -0.57 -15.07
N MET A 111 -4.66 -0.06 -14.31
CA MET A 111 -4.88 0.90 -13.23
C MET A 111 -4.29 2.24 -13.64
N PRO A 112 -4.94 3.36 -13.31
CA PRO A 112 -4.33 4.66 -13.55
C PRO A 112 -3.07 4.81 -12.72
N ASP A 113 -2.03 5.39 -13.32
CA ASP A 113 -0.88 5.87 -12.58
C ASP A 113 -1.31 7.06 -11.74
N ILE A 114 -1.13 6.95 -10.43
CA ILE A 114 -1.38 8.03 -9.49
C ILE A 114 -0.08 8.38 -8.78
N ASP A 115 0.19 9.66 -8.69
CA ASP A 115 1.29 10.16 -7.87
C ASP A 115 1.03 9.81 -6.41
N ARG A 116 1.97 9.10 -5.80
CA ARG A 116 1.90 8.75 -4.38
C ARG A 116 2.69 9.75 -3.57
N VAL A 117 2.01 10.45 -2.68
CA VAL A 117 2.64 11.31 -1.68
C VAL A 117 3.02 10.46 -0.48
N ALA A 118 4.32 10.38 -0.21
CA ALA A 118 4.83 9.65 0.95
C ALA A 118 4.64 10.49 2.21
N THR A 119 3.81 10.02 3.13
CA THR A 119 3.60 10.66 4.43
C THR A 119 4.59 10.11 5.44
N GLY A 120 5.31 11.01 6.12
CA GLY A 120 6.20 10.64 7.21
C GLY A 120 5.44 10.32 8.48
N LEU A 121 5.91 9.32 9.23
CA LEU A 121 5.33 8.89 10.51
C LEU A 121 6.33 9.08 11.63
N LEU A 122 5.86 9.40 12.82
CA LEU A 122 6.70 9.79 13.96
C LEU A 122 6.90 8.68 15.00
N GLY A 123 6.27 7.52 14.80
CA GLY A 123 6.36 6.40 15.72
C GLY A 123 5.54 6.63 16.99
N ALA A 124 4.38 7.29 16.88
CA ALA A 124 3.57 7.70 18.01
C ALA A 124 2.08 7.75 17.69
N ASP A 125 1.25 7.66 18.73
CA ASP A 125 -0.17 8.02 18.69
C ASP A 125 -0.37 9.42 19.24
N PHE A 126 -1.38 10.09 18.72
CA PHE A 126 -1.74 11.45 19.12
C PHE A 126 -3.18 11.51 19.62
N GLU A 127 -3.44 12.50 20.45
CA GLU A 127 -4.77 12.92 20.87
C GLU A 127 -4.87 14.43 20.77
N ILE A 128 -6.09 14.95 20.72
CA ILE A 128 -6.32 16.39 20.76
C ILE A 128 -6.63 16.78 22.19
N GLU A 129 -5.82 17.68 22.74
CA GLU A 129 -6.02 18.28 24.06
C GLU A 129 -5.72 19.78 24.00
N ASN A 130 -6.56 20.58 24.63
CA ASN A 130 -6.43 22.06 24.62
C ASN A 130 -6.23 22.69 23.24
N GLY A 131 -6.89 22.12 22.21
CA GLY A 131 -6.82 22.61 20.83
C GLY A 131 -5.50 22.29 20.10
N HIS A 132 -4.68 21.41 20.61
CA HIS A 132 -3.39 21.03 20.02
C HIS A 132 -3.20 19.51 20.00
N TYR A 133 -2.28 19.05 19.15
CA TYR A 133 -1.84 17.65 19.12
C TYR A 133 -0.93 17.36 20.32
N ARG A 134 -1.36 16.42 21.16
CA ARG A 134 -0.61 15.88 22.29
C ARG A 134 -0.13 14.47 21.97
N ILE A 135 1.09 14.14 22.30
CA ILE A 135 1.64 12.80 22.16
C ILE A 135 1.01 11.90 23.22
N LYS A 136 0.16 10.99 22.78
CA LYS A 136 -0.52 10.04 23.64
C LYS A 136 0.38 8.87 24.02
N LYS A 137 1.14 8.35 23.02
CA LYS A 137 2.00 7.20 23.17
C LYS A 137 3.18 7.29 22.21
N ILE A 138 4.35 6.87 22.64
CA ILE A 138 5.55 6.69 21.79
C ILE A 138 5.89 5.21 21.78
N TYR A 139 6.07 4.63 20.58
CA TYR A 139 6.43 3.23 20.42
C TYR A 139 7.92 3.02 20.68
N THR A 140 8.27 2.55 21.87
CA THR A 140 9.67 2.43 22.34
C THR A 140 10.15 0.99 22.48
N SER A 141 9.31 0.00 22.16
CA SER A 141 9.70 -1.41 22.25
C SER A 141 10.96 -1.68 21.43
N GLU A 142 11.98 -2.29 22.03
CA GLU A 142 13.23 -2.66 21.36
C GLU A 142 13.92 -1.53 20.57
N SER A 143 13.98 -0.34 21.12
CA SER A 143 14.60 0.85 20.48
C SER A 143 16.09 0.67 20.11
N TRP A 144 16.76 -0.39 20.60
CA TRP A 144 18.09 -0.82 20.23
C TRP A 144 18.15 -1.45 18.82
N ASN A 145 17.00 -1.92 18.30
CA ASN A 145 16.90 -2.45 16.93
C ASN A 145 16.63 -1.28 15.96
N PRO A 146 17.50 -1.01 14.99
CA PRO A 146 17.32 0.12 14.06
C PRO A 146 16.00 0.08 13.28
N ASN A 147 15.43 -1.11 13.06
CA ASN A 147 14.16 -1.29 12.37
C ASN A 147 12.95 -1.02 13.26
N LEU A 148 13.15 -0.92 14.58
CA LEU A 148 12.10 -0.67 15.58
C LEU A 148 12.33 0.65 16.32
N GLN A 149 13.10 1.56 15.76
CA GLN A 149 13.36 2.87 16.34
C GLN A 149 12.32 3.89 15.90
N ALA A 150 11.45 4.31 16.82
CA ALA A 150 10.52 5.41 16.56
C ALA A 150 11.26 6.75 16.44
N PRO A 151 10.94 7.60 15.47
CA PRO A 151 11.57 8.93 15.31
C PRO A 151 11.55 9.79 16.56
N LEU A 152 10.47 9.75 17.36
CA LEU A 152 10.36 10.50 18.62
C LEU A 152 11.07 9.86 19.80
N ALA A 153 11.48 8.58 19.70
CA ALA A 153 12.17 7.85 20.74
C ALA A 153 13.70 7.89 20.62
N VAL A 154 14.24 8.63 19.64
CA VAL A 154 15.69 8.74 19.46
C VAL A 154 16.35 9.33 20.72
N PRO A 155 17.39 8.70 21.27
CA PRO A 155 18.07 9.19 22.45
C PRO A 155 18.56 10.63 22.30
N GLY A 156 18.41 11.43 23.35
CA GLY A 156 18.83 12.84 23.37
C GLY A 156 17.77 13.84 22.92
N LEU A 157 16.66 13.45 22.29
CA LEU A 157 15.59 14.36 21.93
C LEU A 157 14.80 14.87 23.15
N GLY A 158 14.72 14.07 24.22
CA GLY A 158 14.00 14.42 25.46
C GLY A 158 12.50 14.64 25.25
N VAL A 159 11.90 13.97 24.25
CA VAL A 159 10.44 13.96 24.00
C VAL A 159 9.80 12.94 24.93
N LYS A 160 8.61 13.25 25.42
CA LYS A 160 7.85 12.39 26.34
C LYS A 160 6.38 12.30 25.90
N GLU A 161 5.74 11.22 26.30
CA GLU A 161 4.28 11.13 26.28
C GLU A 161 3.70 12.28 27.13
N GLY A 162 2.69 12.93 26.63
CA GLY A 162 2.12 14.13 27.20
C GLY A 162 2.66 15.45 26.65
N ASP A 163 3.77 15.46 25.91
CA ASP A 163 4.26 16.65 25.23
C ASP A 163 3.33 17.01 24.04
N TYR A 164 3.27 18.30 23.71
CA TYR A 164 2.53 18.85 22.58
C TYR A 164 3.46 19.05 21.39
N ILE A 165 2.94 18.83 20.19
CA ILE A 165 3.58 19.21 18.93
C ILE A 165 2.92 20.51 18.46
N LEU A 166 3.65 21.61 18.53
CA LEU A 166 3.11 22.95 18.26
C LEU A 166 3.37 23.42 16.82
N SER A 167 4.42 22.89 16.17
CA SER A 167 4.67 23.15 14.75
C SER A 167 5.49 22.06 14.08
N ILE A 168 5.36 21.95 12.76
CA ILE A 168 6.11 21.05 11.89
C ILE A 168 6.72 21.90 10.75
N ASN A 169 8.04 21.86 10.60
CA ASN A 169 8.79 22.64 9.60
C ASN A 169 8.45 24.14 9.57
N GLY A 170 8.11 24.69 10.73
CA GLY A 170 7.73 26.12 10.88
C GLY A 170 6.25 26.43 10.62
N GLN A 171 5.45 25.45 10.24
CA GLN A 171 3.99 25.60 10.14
C GLN A 171 3.36 25.24 11.49
N THR A 172 2.54 26.13 12.02
CA THR A 172 1.79 25.90 13.25
C THR A 172 0.86 24.71 13.09
N LEU A 173 0.74 23.91 14.14
CA LEU A 173 -0.13 22.74 14.21
C LEU A 173 -1.16 22.93 15.31
N THR A 174 -2.44 22.90 14.93
CA THR A 174 -3.59 22.99 15.84
C THR A 174 -4.51 21.79 15.65
N ALA A 175 -5.54 21.69 16.48
CA ALA A 175 -6.55 20.63 16.35
C ALA A 175 -7.36 20.69 15.04
N GLU A 176 -7.37 21.83 14.36
CA GLU A 176 -8.06 22.02 13.08
C GLU A 176 -7.25 21.48 11.88
N ASP A 177 -5.96 21.27 12.09
CA ASP A 177 -5.04 20.81 11.06
C ASP A 177 -4.99 19.28 11.04
N ASN A 178 -4.66 18.70 9.87
CA ASN A 178 -4.30 17.29 9.78
C ASN A 178 -2.77 17.16 9.91
N ILE A 179 -2.30 16.60 11.03
CA ILE A 179 -0.87 16.38 11.28
C ILE A 179 -0.19 15.61 10.14
N TYR A 180 -0.88 14.65 9.51
CA TYR A 180 -0.31 13.86 8.43
C TYR A 180 -0.15 14.65 7.13
N HIS A 181 -0.95 15.68 6.91
CA HIS A 181 -0.76 16.61 5.79
C HIS A 181 0.54 17.42 5.97
N LEU A 182 0.84 17.89 7.18
CA LEU A 182 2.10 18.59 7.46
C LEU A 182 3.34 17.67 7.42
N LEU A 183 3.13 16.36 7.45
CA LEU A 183 4.17 15.34 7.34
C LEU A 183 4.30 14.74 5.93
N GLU A 184 3.55 15.23 4.95
CA GLU A 184 3.72 14.81 3.56
C GLU A 184 5.14 15.09 3.08
N GLU A 185 5.69 14.18 2.28
CA GLU A 185 7.04 14.21 1.72
C GLU A 185 8.19 14.32 2.74
N THR A 186 7.92 14.08 4.03
CA THR A 186 8.95 14.14 5.09
C THR A 186 9.66 12.81 5.35
N THR A 187 9.17 11.70 4.81
CA THR A 187 9.77 10.37 5.00
C THR A 187 11.27 10.37 4.71
N GLY A 188 12.08 9.97 5.70
CA GLY A 188 13.54 9.91 5.60
C GLY A 188 14.25 11.27 5.54
N ARG A 189 13.52 12.39 5.57
CA ARG A 189 14.06 13.75 5.53
C ARG A 189 14.14 14.36 6.93
N GLN A 190 15.08 15.25 7.14
CA GLN A 190 15.15 16.02 8.39
C GLN A 190 13.92 16.91 8.53
N THR A 191 13.14 16.66 9.56
CA THR A 191 11.90 17.37 9.86
C THR A 191 12.03 18.07 11.21
N ARG A 192 11.77 19.35 11.26
CA ARG A 192 11.83 20.16 12.49
C ARG A 192 10.47 20.14 13.17
N LEU A 193 10.46 19.84 14.46
CA LEU A 193 9.27 19.89 15.29
C LEU A 193 9.50 20.85 16.44
N GLN A 194 8.50 21.66 16.78
CA GLN A 194 8.46 22.38 18.05
C GLN A 194 7.65 21.58 19.04
N ILE A 195 8.30 21.18 20.14
CA ILE A 195 7.74 20.32 21.19
C ILE A 195 7.77 21.09 22.49
N SER A 196 6.68 21.01 23.26
CA SER A 196 6.56 21.61 24.59
C SER A 196 5.74 20.72 25.52
N ASN A 197 5.97 20.81 26.83
CA ASN A 197 5.12 20.21 27.85
C ASN A 197 3.84 21.04 28.13
N SER A 198 3.68 22.17 27.45
CA SER A 198 2.51 23.03 27.50
C SER A 198 2.12 23.52 26.09
N THR A 199 0.98 24.16 25.98
CA THR A 199 0.53 24.79 24.72
C THR A 199 1.20 26.14 24.44
N ASN A 200 2.07 26.61 25.34
CA ASN A 200 2.79 27.87 25.17
C ASN A 200 4.00 27.69 24.25
N ALA A 201 3.96 28.33 23.08
CA ALA A 201 5.04 28.26 22.11
C ALA A 201 6.37 28.89 22.61
N ALA A 202 6.34 29.76 23.61
CA ALA A 202 7.55 30.36 24.19
C ALA A 202 8.41 29.33 24.94
N ASP A 203 7.80 28.25 25.42
CA ASP A 203 8.47 27.18 26.16
C ASP A 203 8.91 26.03 25.23
N ALA A 204 8.64 26.15 23.94
CA ALA A 204 8.90 25.09 22.99
C ALA A 204 10.38 24.94 22.66
N LYS A 205 10.85 23.69 22.66
CA LYS A 205 12.15 23.32 22.11
C LYS A 205 12.00 22.84 20.67
N THR A 206 12.98 23.18 19.84
CA THR A 206 13.07 22.64 18.49
C THR A 206 13.86 21.36 18.50
N ILE A 207 13.30 20.29 17.95
CA ILE A 207 13.96 19.03 17.69
C ILE A 207 13.98 18.73 16.18
N VAL A 208 14.91 17.89 15.77
CA VAL A 208 14.99 17.39 14.39
C VAL A 208 14.88 15.88 14.41
N VAL A 209 13.91 15.37 13.65
CA VAL A 209 13.66 13.93 13.50
C VAL A 209 13.71 13.54 12.04
N LYS A 210 13.81 12.24 11.76
CA LYS A 210 13.60 11.67 10.42
C LYS A 210 12.37 10.77 10.45
N PRO A 211 11.22 11.24 9.96
CA PRO A 211 10.01 10.42 9.90
C PRO A 211 10.23 9.15 9.06
N ILE A 212 9.55 8.07 9.46
CA ILE A 212 9.59 6.76 8.79
C ILE A 212 8.39 6.58 7.87
N SER A 213 8.48 5.65 6.92
CA SER A 213 7.40 5.37 5.96
C SER A 213 6.33 4.41 6.49
N SER A 214 6.62 3.68 7.56
CA SER A 214 5.70 2.69 8.14
C SER A 214 5.97 2.50 9.63
N GLU A 215 4.91 2.43 10.41
CA GLU A 215 4.92 2.10 11.84
C GLU A 215 4.47 0.66 12.10
N TYR A 216 4.25 -0.12 11.05
CA TYR A 216 3.67 -1.46 11.18
C TYR A 216 4.43 -2.35 12.18
N GLN A 217 5.75 -2.41 12.05
CA GLN A 217 6.58 -3.23 12.95
C GLN A 217 6.56 -2.70 14.39
N LEU A 218 6.65 -1.38 14.57
CA LEU A 218 6.58 -0.74 15.89
C LEU A 218 5.27 -1.09 16.60
N ARG A 219 4.14 -0.94 15.89
CA ARG A 219 2.80 -1.22 16.41
C ARG A 219 2.57 -2.70 16.67
N THR A 220 3.01 -3.57 15.77
CA THR A 220 2.88 -5.03 15.93
C THR A 220 3.68 -5.51 17.14
N PHE A 221 4.90 -5.01 17.31
CA PHE A 221 5.76 -5.41 18.42
C PHE A 221 5.20 -4.94 19.75
N ASP A 222 4.73 -3.71 19.82
CA ASP A 222 4.06 -3.18 21.01
C ASP A 222 2.81 -3.98 21.38
N TRP A 223 2.00 -4.36 20.37
CA TRP A 223 0.83 -5.20 20.60
C TRP A 223 1.21 -6.58 21.15
N VAL A 224 2.21 -7.23 20.59
CA VAL A 224 2.71 -8.53 21.05
C VAL A 224 3.18 -8.43 22.51
N GLU A 225 4.02 -7.45 22.82
CA GLU A 225 4.57 -7.25 24.18
C GLU A 225 3.48 -6.93 25.21
N ASN A 226 2.49 -6.12 24.85
CA ASN A 226 1.38 -5.80 25.73
C ASN A 226 0.51 -7.05 26.00
N ASN A 227 0.27 -7.86 24.99
CA ASN A 227 -0.47 -9.12 25.15
C ASN A 227 0.32 -10.11 26.02
N ARG A 228 1.62 -10.23 25.82
CA ARG A 228 2.49 -11.07 26.65
C ARG A 228 2.40 -10.66 28.13
N ARG A 229 2.59 -9.37 28.42
CA ARG A 229 2.49 -8.84 29.78
C ARG A 229 1.11 -9.04 30.41
N LYS A 230 0.05 -8.94 29.59
CA LYS A 230 -1.32 -9.19 30.06
C LYS A 230 -1.50 -10.66 30.43
N VAL A 231 -1.05 -11.58 29.58
CA VAL A 231 -1.12 -13.03 29.86
C VAL A 231 -0.31 -13.35 31.13
N ASP A 232 0.93 -12.86 31.23
CA ASP A 232 1.79 -13.09 32.41
C ASP A 232 1.08 -12.62 33.68
N LYS A 233 0.42 -11.45 33.63
CA LYS A 233 -0.30 -10.89 34.82
C LYS A 233 -1.58 -11.66 35.15
N ASP A 234 -2.32 -12.14 34.14
CA ASP A 234 -3.63 -12.76 34.32
C ASP A 234 -3.52 -14.28 34.59
N SER A 235 -2.30 -14.88 34.46
CA SER A 235 -2.04 -16.32 34.66
C SER A 235 -1.30 -16.65 35.94
N ASP A 236 -0.85 -15.68 36.71
CA ASP A 236 -0.31 -15.84 38.08
C ASP A 236 -1.47 -15.83 39.10
#